data_168a39492d9675c463fca31fdd3cdc60
#
_entry.id   168a39492d9675c463fca31fdd3cdc60
#
_cell.length_a   1.000
_cell.length_b   1.000
_cell.length_c   1.000
_cell.angle_alpha   90.00
_cell.angle_beta   90.00
_cell.angle_gamma   90.00
#
_symmetry.space_group_name_H-M   'P 1'
#
loop_
_entity.id
_entity.type
_entity.pdbx_description
1 polymer ?
#
loop_
_entity_poly.entity_id
_entity_poly.type
_entity_poly.pdbx_seq_one_letter_code
_entity_poly.pdbx_strand_id
1 'polypeptide(L)'
;MIWIAVLVLLLLALLGAPLFAVLLGAAALGFYTQGSPLAVLHIDIYQLSDSVLLMALPLFTFAGFLLSESRTADRLVRLSQAAFGWMPGGMAFVALIACAFFTALTGGSGVTIVALGALLLPALVKAGYPRRFSLGLVTSSGSLGLLLVPSVPLLIYGIIAQQLSQQLAMPAVEIVDLYLAGIGPALLMVVLLYFYCLWANREAPVPRQAFRTRELI
;
A
#
# COMPACT_ATOMS: atom_id res chain seq x y z
N MET A 1 -16.77 -10.35 -31.21
CA MET A 1 -15.36 -9.92 -31.33
C MET A 1 -14.80 -9.46 -29.98
N ILE A 2 -15.49 -8.65 -29.18
CA ILE A 2 -15.01 -8.13 -27.89
C ILE A 2 -14.67 -9.27 -26.91
N TRP A 3 -15.55 -10.25 -26.74
CA TRP A 3 -15.32 -11.40 -25.85
C TRP A 3 -14.09 -12.23 -26.22
N ILE A 4 -13.82 -12.35 -27.52
CA ILE A 4 -12.62 -13.07 -28.00
C ILE A 4 -11.36 -12.28 -27.63
N ALA A 5 -11.36 -10.95 -27.78
CA ALA A 5 -10.25 -10.11 -27.41
C ALA A 5 -10.00 -10.11 -25.89
N VAL A 6 -11.06 -10.08 -25.07
CA VAL A 6 -10.94 -10.23 -23.61
C VAL A 6 -10.35 -11.58 -23.24
N LEU A 7 -10.81 -12.66 -23.90
CA LEU A 7 -10.29 -14.01 -23.67
C LEU A 7 -8.81 -14.14 -24.07
N VAL A 8 -8.40 -13.52 -25.18
CA VAL A 8 -6.99 -13.45 -25.60
C VAL A 8 -6.14 -12.71 -24.59
N LEU A 9 -6.61 -11.56 -24.07
CA LEU A 9 -5.89 -10.81 -23.01
C LEU A 9 -5.75 -11.62 -21.73
N LEU A 10 -6.80 -12.34 -21.32
CA LEU A 10 -6.74 -13.25 -20.17
C LEU A 10 -5.75 -14.38 -20.38
N LEU A 11 -5.74 -14.98 -21.57
CA LEU A 11 -4.77 -16.02 -21.92
C LEU A 11 -3.34 -15.48 -21.91
N LEU A 12 -3.11 -14.30 -22.47
CA LEU A 12 -1.80 -13.65 -22.42
C LEU A 12 -1.35 -13.39 -20.98
N ALA A 13 -2.26 -12.93 -20.12
CA ALA A 13 -1.97 -12.73 -18.69
C ALA A 13 -1.58 -14.05 -18.01
N LEU A 14 -2.30 -15.14 -18.28
CA LEU A 14 -2.00 -16.48 -17.73
C LEU A 14 -0.69 -17.06 -18.27
N LEU A 15 -0.32 -16.74 -19.51
CA LEU A 15 0.95 -17.14 -20.12
C LEU A 15 2.16 -16.32 -19.63
N GLY A 16 1.94 -15.37 -18.70
CA GLY A 16 3.02 -14.58 -18.10
C GLY A 16 3.40 -13.34 -18.91
N ALA A 17 2.50 -12.83 -19.76
CA ALA A 17 2.73 -11.55 -20.44
C ALA A 17 2.91 -10.41 -19.40
N PRO A 18 3.77 -9.41 -19.67
CA PRO A 18 3.96 -8.28 -18.77
C PRO A 18 2.64 -7.58 -18.47
N LEU A 19 2.39 -7.30 -17.20
CA LEU A 19 1.12 -6.72 -16.75
C LEU A 19 0.77 -5.41 -17.48
N PHE A 20 1.78 -4.57 -17.77
CA PHE A 20 1.56 -3.32 -18.50
C PHE A 20 1.00 -3.55 -19.92
N ALA A 21 1.45 -4.61 -20.60
CA ALA A 21 0.96 -4.93 -21.94
C ALA A 21 -0.50 -5.42 -21.92
N VAL A 22 -0.87 -6.20 -20.90
CA VAL A 22 -2.25 -6.65 -20.68
C VAL A 22 -3.16 -5.47 -20.38
N LEU A 23 -2.73 -4.56 -19.49
CA LEU A 23 -3.49 -3.36 -19.13
C LEU A 23 -3.63 -2.40 -20.32
N LEU A 24 -2.56 -2.20 -21.10
CA LEU A 24 -2.60 -1.37 -22.30
C LEU A 24 -3.56 -1.96 -23.36
N GLY A 25 -3.51 -3.27 -23.56
CA GLY A 25 -4.43 -3.97 -24.43
C GLY A 25 -5.89 -3.86 -23.99
N ALA A 26 -6.15 -3.95 -22.68
CA ALA A 26 -7.49 -3.74 -22.11
C ALA A 26 -7.98 -2.29 -22.30
N ALA A 27 -7.11 -1.29 -22.10
CA ALA A 27 -7.42 0.09 -22.38
C ALA A 27 -7.74 0.32 -23.86
N ALA A 28 -6.91 -0.20 -24.78
CA ALA A 28 -7.15 -0.10 -26.22
C ALA A 28 -8.49 -0.71 -26.64
N LEU A 29 -8.87 -1.88 -26.04
CA LEU A 29 -10.18 -2.46 -26.23
C LEU A 29 -11.30 -1.56 -25.72
N GLY A 30 -11.13 -0.94 -24.56
CA GLY A 30 -12.09 0.00 -24.00
C GLY A 30 -12.35 1.18 -24.95
N PHE A 31 -11.29 1.82 -25.47
CA PHE A 31 -11.40 2.91 -26.45
C PHE A 31 -12.07 2.44 -27.74
N TYR A 32 -11.69 1.28 -28.24
CA TYR A 32 -12.29 0.70 -29.46
C TYR A 32 -13.81 0.44 -29.29
N THR A 33 -14.23 -0.04 -28.12
CA THR A 33 -15.68 -0.31 -27.84
C THR A 33 -16.51 0.94 -27.71
N GLN A 34 -15.89 2.05 -27.31
CA GLN A 34 -16.53 3.36 -27.22
C GLN A 34 -16.53 4.12 -28.56
N GLY A 35 -15.96 3.53 -29.61
CA GLY A 35 -15.86 4.18 -30.92
C GLY A 35 -14.83 5.29 -30.99
N SER A 36 -13.97 5.41 -29.97
CA SER A 36 -12.92 6.41 -29.91
C SER A 36 -11.73 6.00 -30.77
N PRO A 37 -11.11 6.92 -31.54
CA PRO A 37 -9.90 6.61 -32.29
C PRO A 37 -8.77 6.19 -31.35
N LEU A 38 -8.03 5.12 -31.72
CA LEU A 38 -6.87 4.67 -30.93
C LEU A 38 -5.76 5.72 -30.79
N ALA A 39 -5.78 6.75 -31.64
CA ALA A 39 -4.89 7.91 -31.51
C ALA A 39 -5.08 8.67 -30.19
N VAL A 40 -6.27 8.66 -29.60
CA VAL A 40 -6.57 9.27 -28.30
C VAL A 40 -5.72 8.61 -27.21
N LEU A 41 -5.55 7.29 -27.25
CA LEU A 41 -4.70 6.55 -26.30
C LEU A 41 -3.24 7.07 -26.30
N HIS A 42 -2.69 7.38 -27.46
CA HIS A 42 -1.34 7.93 -27.57
C HIS A 42 -1.26 9.36 -26.98
N ILE A 43 -2.30 10.16 -27.21
CA ILE A 43 -2.38 11.53 -26.67
C ILE A 43 -2.46 11.48 -25.15
N ASP A 44 -3.29 10.60 -24.59
CA ASP A 44 -3.44 10.46 -23.14
C ASP A 44 -2.14 9.96 -22.48
N ILE A 45 -1.45 8.99 -23.08
CA ILE A 45 -0.13 8.52 -22.59
C ILE A 45 0.89 9.67 -22.62
N TYR A 46 0.90 10.47 -23.68
CA TYR A 46 1.81 11.60 -23.80
C TYR A 46 1.53 12.67 -22.74
N GLN A 47 0.26 13.03 -22.56
CA GLN A 47 -0.16 14.01 -21.54
C GLN A 47 0.17 13.53 -20.12
N LEU A 48 -0.03 12.24 -19.83
CA LEU A 48 0.38 11.66 -18.57
C LEU A 48 1.90 11.78 -18.37
N SER A 49 2.69 11.50 -19.40
CA SER A 49 4.15 11.56 -19.31
C SER A 49 4.68 12.98 -19.05
N ASP A 50 3.96 14.01 -19.48
CA ASP A 50 4.31 15.44 -19.29
C ASP A 50 3.83 15.97 -17.92
N SER A 51 3.11 15.17 -17.14
CA SER A 51 2.63 15.59 -15.83
C SER A 51 3.76 15.59 -14.80
N VAL A 52 3.98 16.73 -14.14
CA VAL A 52 4.98 16.88 -13.04
C VAL A 52 4.73 15.89 -11.91
N LEU A 53 3.48 15.54 -11.66
CA LEU A 53 3.09 14.59 -10.62
C LEU A 53 3.57 13.17 -10.92
N LEU A 54 3.66 12.79 -12.20
CA LEU A 54 4.18 11.47 -12.58
C LEU A 54 5.68 11.34 -12.28
N MET A 55 6.44 12.44 -12.29
CA MET A 55 7.85 12.43 -11.88
C MET A 55 8.03 12.08 -10.38
N ALA A 56 7.01 12.30 -9.57
CA ALA A 56 7.04 11.93 -8.16
C ALA A 56 7.13 10.40 -7.97
N LEU A 57 6.56 9.59 -8.89
CA LEU A 57 6.52 8.13 -8.76
C LEU A 57 7.91 7.49 -8.68
N PRO A 58 8.83 7.72 -9.63
CA PRO A 58 10.18 7.16 -9.55
C PRO A 58 10.96 7.69 -8.34
N LEU A 59 10.75 8.95 -7.94
CA LEU A 59 11.39 9.52 -6.75
C LEU A 59 10.88 8.85 -5.46
N PHE A 60 9.57 8.62 -5.32
CA PHE A 60 9.02 7.88 -4.19
C PHE A 60 9.49 6.44 -4.16
N THR A 61 9.52 5.77 -5.31
CA THR A 61 10.01 4.40 -5.41
C THR A 61 11.49 4.31 -5.02
N PHE A 62 12.30 5.26 -5.48
CA PHE A 62 13.72 5.33 -5.12
C PHE A 62 13.91 5.63 -3.63
N ALA A 63 13.17 6.58 -3.07
CA ALA A 63 13.20 6.86 -1.63
C ALA A 63 12.77 5.64 -0.81
N GLY A 64 11.71 4.95 -1.23
CA GLY A 64 11.24 3.71 -0.61
C GLY A 64 12.29 2.59 -0.64
N PHE A 65 12.99 2.44 -1.77
CA PHE A 65 14.09 1.50 -1.90
C PHE A 65 15.24 1.83 -0.95
N LEU A 66 15.66 3.09 -0.89
CA LEU A 66 16.69 3.54 0.04
C LEU A 66 16.32 3.30 1.51
N LEU A 67 15.05 3.55 1.86
CA LEU A 67 14.54 3.27 3.20
C LEU A 67 14.55 1.78 3.53
N SER A 68 14.23 0.94 2.54
CA SER A 68 14.23 -0.52 2.68
C SER A 68 15.63 -1.08 2.91
N GLU A 69 16.65 -0.57 2.18
CA GLU A 69 18.04 -1.00 2.31
C GLU A 69 18.74 -0.38 3.53
N SER A 70 18.19 0.69 4.08
CA SER A 70 18.76 1.35 5.25
C SER A 70 18.31 0.67 6.55
N ARG A 71 18.96 0.99 7.67
CA ARG A 71 18.53 0.56 9.03
C ARG A 71 17.25 1.26 9.52
N THR A 72 16.54 1.98 8.63
CA THR A 72 15.33 2.73 8.99
C THR A 72 14.21 1.79 9.41
N ALA A 73 14.06 0.66 8.72
CA ALA A 73 13.10 -0.39 9.08
C ALA A 73 13.28 -0.87 10.54
N ASP A 74 14.52 -1.19 10.92
CA ASP A 74 14.87 -1.59 12.29
C ASP A 74 14.58 -0.50 13.33
N ARG A 75 14.91 0.74 13.00
CA ARG A 75 14.67 1.90 13.88
C ARG A 75 13.18 2.14 14.08
N LEU A 76 12.41 2.06 12.99
CA LEU A 76 10.96 2.26 13.02
C LEU A 76 10.26 1.19 13.88
N VAL A 77 10.67 -0.06 13.75
CA VAL A 77 10.16 -1.15 14.61
C VAL A 77 10.53 -0.90 16.08
N ARG A 78 11.76 -0.52 16.39
CA ARG A 78 12.17 -0.22 17.78
C ARG A 78 11.40 0.96 18.37
N LEU A 79 11.25 2.06 17.63
CA LEU A 79 10.47 3.22 18.05
C LEU A 79 9.01 2.84 18.31
N SER A 80 8.40 2.07 17.41
CA SER A 80 7.03 1.58 17.58
C SER A 80 6.91 0.64 18.79
N GLN A 81 7.92 -0.20 19.04
CA GLN A 81 7.95 -1.05 20.25
C GLN A 81 8.06 -0.23 21.54
N ALA A 82 8.92 0.80 21.54
CA ALA A 82 9.07 1.68 22.71
C ALA A 82 7.77 2.45 23.00
N ALA A 83 7.06 2.89 21.94
CA ALA A 83 5.83 3.67 22.10
C ALA A 83 4.61 2.81 22.47
N PHE A 84 4.46 1.64 21.87
CA PHE A 84 3.21 0.85 21.92
C PHE A 84 3.37 -0.55 22.51
N GLY A 85 4.58 -1.01 22.79
CA GLY A 85 4.84 -2.37 23.26
C GLY A 85 4.20 -2.74 24.61
N TRP A 86 3.82 -1.74 25.42
CA TRP A 86 3.14 -1.89 26.71
C TRP A 86 1.64 -2.20 26.59
N MET A 87 1.03 -1.97 25.42
CA MET A 87 -0.39 -2.23 25.18
C MET A 87 -0.69 -3.74 25.14
N PRO A 88 -1.92 -4.17 25.46
CA PRO A 88 -2.34 -5.57 25.28
C PRO A 88 -2.22 -5.92 23.78
N GLY A 89 -1.52 -7.03 23.47
CA GLY A 89 -1.21 -7.35 22.07
C GLY A 89 -0.21 -6.40 21.41
N GLY A 90 0.60 -5.67 22.22
CA GLY A 90 1.46 -4.57 21.78
C GLY A 90 2.35 -4.90 20.59
N MET A 91 2.90 -6.14 20.52
CA MET A 91 3.74 -6.51 19.39
C MET A 91 2.96 -6.62 18.07
N ALA A 92 1.69 -7.05 18.11
CA ALA A 92 0.82 -7.05 16.92
C ALA A 92 0.48 -5.62 16.51
N PHE A 93 0.18 -4.73 17.47
CA PHE A 93 -0.07 -3.31 17.19
C PHE A 93 1.17 -2.61 16.61
N VAL A 94 2.36 -2.90 17.15
CA VAL A 94 3.64 -2.42 16.61
C VAL A 94 3.81 -2.85 15.16
N ALA A 95 3.50 -4.11 14.84
CA ALA A 95 3.57 -4.60 13.48
C ALA A 95 2.62 -3.84 12.54
N LEU A 96 1.37 -3.59 12.97
CA LEU A 96 0.39 -2.82 12.19
C LEU A 96 0.89 -1.40 11.91
N ILE A 97 1.32 -0.69 12.95
CA ILE A 97 1.77 0.71 12.83
C ILE A 97 3.06 0.81 12.03
N ALA A 98 4.06 -0.04 12.32
CA ALA A 98 5.32 -0.04 11.59
C ALA A 98 5.12 -0.33 10.10
N CYS A 99 4.31 -1.34 9.75
CA CYS A 99 4.00 -1.65 8.37
C CYS A 99 3.21 -0.51 7.70
N ALA A 100 2.22 0.07 8.37
CA ALA A 100 1.44 1.17 7.83
C ALA A 100 2.31 2.38 7.48
N PHE A 101 3.16 2.83 8.40
CA PHE A 101 4.10 3.92 8.16
C PHE A 101 5.11 3.59 7.06
N PHE A 102 5.70 2.41 7.09
CA PHE A 102 6.70 2.02 6.10
C PHE A 102 6.11 1.92 4.71
N THR A 103 4.90 1.36 4.58
CA THR A 103 4.19 1.27 3.30
C THR A 103 3.80 2.65 2.79
N ALA A 104 3.37 3.57 3.66
CA ALA A 104 3.07 4.95 3.28
C ALA A 104 4.30 5.61 2.64
N LEU A 105 5.49 5.42 3.24
CA LEU A 105 6.74 5.99 2.74
C LEU A 105 7.25 5.30 1.46
N THR A 106 7.14 3.97 1.38
CA THR A 106 7.65 3.20 0.21
C THR A 106 6.67 3.17 -0.95
N GLY A 107 5.38 3.40 -0.68
CA GLY A 107 4.32 3.32 -1.69
C GLY A 107 4.02 1.91 -2.20
N GLY A 108 4.68 0.87 -1.67
CA GLY A 108 4.56 -0.51 -2.13
C GLY A 108 4.38 -1.53 -1.02
N SER A 109 3.23 -2.24 -1.00
CA SER A 109 2.97 -3.30 -0.02
C SER A 109 3.97 -4.45 -0.09
N GLY A 110 4.38 -4.86 -1.30
CA GLY A 110 5.36 -5.94 -1.50
C GLY A 110 6.72 -5.64 -0.88
N VAL A 111 7.23 -4.43 -1.05
CA VAL A 111 8.50 -3.97 -0.46
C VAL A 111 8.42 -4.01 1.07
N THR A 112 7.32 -3.52 1.63
CA THR A 112 7.08 -3.54 3.09
C THR A 112 7.03 -4.95 3.63
N ILE A 113 6.31 -5.86 2.97
CA ILE A 113 6.19 -7.26 3.42
C ILE A 113 7.56 -7.95 3.43
N VAL A 114 8.38 -7.72 2.41
CA VAL A 114 9.72 -8.31 2.33
C VAL A 114 10.65 -7.70 3.39
N ALA A 115 10.73 -6.37 3.45
CA ALA A 115 11.66 -5.66 4.34
C ALA A 115 11.28 -5.82 5.82
N LEU A 116 10.06 -5.45 6.20
CA LEU A 116 9.60 -5.54 7.58
C LEU A 116 9.21 -6.96 7.98
N GLY A 117 8.78 -7.80 7.05
CA GLY A 117 8.43 -9.18 7.32
C GLY A 117 9.62 -9.98 7.85
N ALA A 118 10.81 -9.76 7.29
CA ALA A 118 12.04 -10.40 7.78
C ALA A 118 12.34 -10.06 9.25
N LEU A 119 11.96 -8.86 9.71
CA LEU A 119 12.17 -8.38 11.08
C LEU A 119 11.00 -8.75 12.01
N LEU A 120 9.78 -8.48 11.58
CA LEU A 120 8.58 -8.60 12.40
C LEU A 120 8.15 -10.05 12.61
N LEU A 121 8.31 -10.92 11.61
CA LEU A 121 7.89 -12.32 11.72
C LEU A 121 8.63 -13.04 12.85
N PRO A 122 9.97 -13.07 12.92
CA PRO A 122 10.67 -13.70 14.03
C PRO A 122 10.38 -13.00 15.37
N ALA A 123 10.20 -11.68 15.38
CA ALA A 123 9.87 -10.93 16.59
C ALA A 123 8.48 -11.31 17.15
N LEU A 124 7.47 -11.42 16.27
CA LEU A 124 6.12 -11.87 16.66
C LEU A 124 6.13 -13.31 17.18
N VAL A 125 6.80 -14.23 16.48
CA VAL A 125 6.92 -15.63 16.91
C VAL A 125 7.64 -15.73 18.26
N LYS A 126 8.73 -14.98 18.45
CA LYS A 126 9.45 -14.92 19.73
C LYS A 126 8.61 -14.31 20.84
N ALA A 127 7.70 -13.39 20.52
CA ALA A 127 6.74 -12.83 21.48
C ALA A 127 5.60 -13.81 21.85
N GLY A 128 5.50 -14.97 21.20
CA GLY A 128 4.53 -16.01 21.50
C GLY A 128 3.34 -16.09 20.53
N TYR A 129 3.34 -15.32 19.45
CA TYR A 129 2.27 -15.41 18.45
C TYR A 129 2.43 -16.64 17.54
N PRO A 130 1.33 -17.34 17.19
CA PRO A 130 1.40 -18.45 16.24
C PRO A 130 1.99 -18.01 14.89
N ARG A 131 2.86 -18.82 14.30
CA ARG A 131 3.54 -18.47 13.03
C ARG A 131 2.55 -18.16 11.90
N ARG A 132 1.45 -18.90 11.80
CA ARG A 132 0.41 -18.68 10.78
C ARG A 132 -0.26 -17.31 10.95
N PHE A 133 -0.59 -16.95 12.19
CA PHE A 133 -1.14 -15.63 12.52
C PHE A 133 -0.14 -14.52 12.20
N SER A 134 1.12 -14.69 12.59
CA SER A 134 2.19 -13.70 12.35
C SER A 134 2.42 -13.44 10.85
N LEU A 135 2.41 -14.50 10.02
CA LEU A 135 2.47 -14.37 8.57
C LEU A 135 1.29 -13.59 8.00
N GLY A 136 0.07 -13.97 8.39
CA GLY A 136 -1.15 -13.27 7.97
C GLY A 136 -1.15 -11.81 8.40
N LEU A 137 -0.73 -11.51 9.63
CA LEU A 137 -0.65 -10.15 10.16
C LEU A 137 0.32 -9.29 9.35
N VAL A 138 1.54 -9.75 9.11
CA VAL A 138 2.56 -9.02 8.34
C VAL A 138 2.09 -8.77 6.90
N THR A 139 1.48 -9.78 6.27
CA THR A 139 0.98 -9.65 4.91
C THR A 139 -0.18 -8.66 4.82
N SER A 140 -1.14 -8.73 5.74
CA SER A 140 -2.31 -7.82 5.75
C SER A 140 -1.90 -6.40 6.11
N SER A 141 -1.01 -6.23 7.09
CA SER A 141 -0.56 -4.91 7.54
C SER A 141 0.28 -4.18 6.48
N GLY A 142 0.95 -4.93 5.59
CA GLY A 142 1.69 -4.36 4.47
C GLY A 142 0.85 -3.55 3.49
N SER A 143 -0.46 -3.72 3.45
CA SER A 143 -1.35 -2.94 2.58
C SER A 143 -1.99 -1.72 3.25
N LEU A 144 -1.90 -1.59 4.58
CA LEU A 144 -2.54 -0.49 5.34
C LEU A 144 -2.03 0.89 4.94
N GLY A 145 -0.73 1.01 4.69
CA GLY A 145 -0.11 2.29 4.35
C GLY A 145 -0.47 2.83 2.97
N LEU A 146 -1.12 2.04 2.11
CA LEU A 146 -1.55 2.49 0.78
C LEU A 146 -2.60 3.61 0.84
N LEU A 147 -3.31 3.75 1.96
CA LEU A 147 -4.29 4.82 2.20
C LEU A 147 -3.71 5.98 3.01
N LEU A 148 -2.49 5.84 3.57
CA LEU A 148 -1.83 6.88 4.36
C LEU A 148 -0.96 7.78 3.49
N VAL A 149 -0.82 9.04 3.91
CA VAL A 149 0.03 10.04 3.22
C VAL A 149 1.51 9.81 3.61
N PRO A 150 2.41 9.87 2.64
CA PRO A 150 2.27 9.98 1.19
C PRO A 150 2.04 8.62 0.52
N SER A 151 0.98 8.47 -0.26
CA SER A 151 0.65 7.21 -0.94
C SER A 151 0.73 7.35 -2.45
N VAL A 152 1.56 6.53 -3.09
CA VAL A 152 1.69 6.49 -4.56
C VAL A 152 0.37 6.08 -5.24
N PRO A 153 -0.36 5.04 -4.80
CA PRO A 153 -1.64 4.69 -5.40
C PRO A 153 -2.70 5.81 -5.31
N LEU A 154 -2.80 6.50 -4.18
CA LEU A 154 -3.71 7.64 -4.04
C LEU A 154 -3.32 8.81 -4.94
N LEU A 155 -2.03 9.05 -5.13
CA LEU A 155 -1.52 10.08 -6.03
C LEU A 155 -1.91 9.77 -7.47
N ILE A 156 -1.71 8.53 -7.95
CA ILE A 156 -2.12 8.11 -9.31
C ILE A 156 -3.63 8.26 -9.47
N TYR A 157 -4.40 7.80 -8.49
CA TYR A 157 -5.86 7.94 -8.51
C TYR A 157 -6.30 9.40 -8.57
N GLY A 158 -5.62 10.28 -7.82
CA GLY A 158 -5.87 11.72 -7.81
C GLY A 158 -5.61 12.37 -9.16
N ILE A 159 -4.51 12.00 -9.85
CA ILE A 159 -4.20 12.50 -11.20
C ILE A 159 -5.32 12.12 -12.18
N ILE A 160 -5.72 10.85 -12.17
CA ILE A 160 -6.78 10.35 -13.06
C ILE A 160 -8.12 11.04 -12.74
N ALA A 161 -8.44 11.20 -11.47
CA ALA A 161 -9.66 11.88 -11.04
C ALA A 161 -9.69 13.36 -11.48
N GLN A 162 -8.56 14.07 -11.41
CA GLN A 162 -8.44 15.44 -11.91
C GLN A 162 -8.66 15.53 -13.43
N GLN A 163 -8.04 14.62 -14.20
CA GLN A 163 -8.24 14.60 -15.66
C GLN A 163 -9.70 14.32 -16.01
N LEU A 164 -10.31 13.35 -15.34
CA LEU A 164 -11.70 12.99 -15.59
C LEU A 164 -12.67 14.11 -15.20
N SER A 165 -12.43 14.81 -14.09
CA SER A 165 -13.25 15.94 -13.66
C SER A 165 -13.23 17.09 -14.68
N GLN A 166 -12.06 17.36 -15.27
CA GLN A 166 -11.92 18.36 -16.33
C GLN A 166 -12.69 17.96 -17.61
N GLN A 167 -12.60 16.70 -18.02
CA GLN A 167 -13.31 16.20 -19.21
C GLN A 167 -14.82 16.21 -19.04
N LEU A 168 -15.33 15.92 -17.84
CA LEU A 168 -16.76 15.85 -17.54
C LEU A 168 -17.35 17.18 -17.03
N ALA A 169 -16.55 18.28 -17.02
CA ALA A 169 -16.92 19.57 -16.44
C ALA A 169 -17.48 19.45 -14.99
N MET A 170 -16.92 18.52 -14.20
CA MET A 170 -17.23 18.34 -12.79
C MET A 170 -16.35 19.24 -11.91
N PRO A 171 -16.72 19.47 -10.64
CA PRO A 171 -15.86 20.19 -9.72
C PRO A 171 -14.45 19.58 -9.66
N ALA A 172 -13.43 20.45 -9.61
CA ALA A 172 -12.04 20.00 -9.54
C ALA A 172 -11.81 19.18 -8.27
N VAL A 173 -11.22 17.99 -8.43
CA VAL A 173 -10.84 17.13 -7.32
C VAL A 173 -9.41 17.50 -6.92
N GLU A 174 -9.21 17.92 -5.66
CA GLU A 174 -7.88 18.17 -5.14
C GLU A 174 -7.26 16.88 -4.57
N ILE A 175 -5.96 16.68 -4.82
CA ILE A 175 -5.24 15.50 -4.32
C ILE A 175 -5.22 15.50 -2.79
N VAL A 176 -5.20 16.68 -2.18
CA VAL A 176 -5.23 16.85 -0.72
C VAL A 176 -6.54 16.32 -0.14
N ASP A 177 -7.66 16.54 -0.80
CA ASP A 177 -8.97 16.05 -0.35
C ASP A 177 -9.03 14.51 -0.38
N LEU A 178 -8.42 13.89 -1.39
CA LEU A 178 -8.30 12.44 -1.47
C LEU A 178 -7.44 11.88 -0.33
N TYR A 179 -6.36 12.54 0.01
CA TYR A 179 -5.53 12.14 1.14
C TYR A 179 -6.28 12.27 2.47
N LEU A 180 -7.00 13.36 2.69
CA LEU A 180 -7.81 13.56 3.88
C LEU A 180 -8.93 12.51 3.97
N ALA A 181 -9.59 12.22 2.86
CA ALA A 181 -10.61 11.17 2.77
C ALA A 181 -10.04 9.76 3.06
N GLY A 182 -8.79 9.51 2.70
CA GLY A 182 -8.09 8.23 2.94
C GLY A 182 -7.75 7.97 4.41
N ILE A 183 -7.57 9.00 5.22
CA ILE A 183 -7.21 8.87 6.65
C ILE A 183 -8.29 8.12 7.43
N GLY A 184 -9.57 8.44 7.20
CA GLY A 184 -10.69 7.80 7.90
C GLY A 184 -10.71 6.28 7.72
N PRO A 185 -10.78 5.77 6.48
CA PRO A 185 -10.71 4.33 6.19
C PRO A 185 -9.42 3.68 6.69
N ALA A 186 -8.26 4.35 6.58
CA ALA A 186 -6.99 3.82 7.07
C ALA A 186 -7.00 3.59 8.59
N LEU A 187 -7.46 4.59 9.36
CA LEU A 187 -7.60 4.46 10.81
C LEU A 187 -8.60 3.38 11.19
N LEU A 188 -9.73 3.31 10.49
CA LEU A 188 -10.73 2.26 10.71
C LEU A 188 -10.14 0.87 10.49
N MET A 189 -9.38 0.67 9.41
CA MET A 189 -8.72 -0.61 9.14
C MET A 189 -7.69 -0.97 10.21
N VAL A 190 -6.86 -0.03 10.65
CA VAL A 190 -5.90 -0.25 11.75
C VAL A 190 -6.61 -0.67 13.02
N VAL A 191 -7.68 0.03 13.39
CA VAL A 191 -8.49 -0.26 14.60
C VAL A 191 -9.14 -1.64 14.49
N LEU A 192 -9.78 -1.96 13.38
CA LEU A 192 -10.43 -3.26 13.17
C LEU A 192 -9.42 -4.41 13.21
N LEU A 193 -8.26 -4.25 12.55
CA LEU A 193 -7.21 -5.27 12.57
C LEU A 193 -6.61 -5.42 13.97
N TYR A 194 -6.45 -4.33 14.71
CA TYR A 194 -6.00 -4.42 16.10
C TYR A 194 -6.98 -5.18 16.99
N PHE A 195 -8.27 -4.88 16.90
CA PHE A 195 -9.30 -5.63 17.63
C PHE A 195 -9.34 -7.11 17.20
N TYR A 196 -9.19 -7.38 15.92
CA TYR A 196 -9.08 -8.74 15.43
C TYR A 196 -7.85 -9.47 16.02
N CYS A 197 -6.70 -8.80 16.11
CA CYS A 197 -5.51 -9.36 16.74
C CYS A 197 -5.72 -9.69 18.20
N LEU A 198 -6.41 -8.83 18.95
CA LEU A 198 -6.76 -9.09 20.35
C LEU A 198 -7.72 -10.28 20.48
N TRP A 199 -8.74 -10.32 19.63
CA TRP A 199 -9.72 -11.41 19.63
C TRP A 199 -9.11 -12.75 19.25
N ALA A 200 -8.28 -12.79 18.21
CA ALA A 200 -7.65 -14.01 17.71
C ALA A 200 -6.62 -14.61 18.69
N ASN A 201 -6.02 -13.79 19.55
CA ASN A 201 -5.00 -14.21 20.50
C ASN A 201 -5.49 -14.19 21.97
N ARG A 202 -6.80 -14.13 22.20
CA ARG A 202 -7.37 -14.06 23.56
C ARG A 202 -7.12 -15.32 24.41
N GLU A 203 -6.98 -16.49 23.76
CA GLU A 203 -6.77 -17.78 24.44
C GLU A 203 -5.30 -18.01 24.84
N ALA A 204 -4.36 -17.33 24.19
CA ALA A 204 -2.93 -17.36 24.51
C ALA A 204 -2.42 -15.92 24.68
N PRO A 205 -2.66 -15.29 25.84
CA PRO A 205 -2.27 -13.90 26.05
C PRO A 205 -0.75 -13.74 26.00
N VAL A 206 -0.30 -12.94 25.05
CA VAL A 206 1.12 -12.63 24.85
C VAL A 206 1.60 -11.72 25.97
N PRO A 207 2.77 -11.98 26.59
CA PRO A 207 3.31 -11.17 27.69
C PRO A 207 3.56 -9.71 27.21
N ARG A 208 3.12 -8.76 28.04
CA ARG A 208 3.32 -7.33 27.82
C ARG A 208 4.79 -6.97 27.97
N GLN A 209 5.31 -6.14 27.10
CA GLN A 209 6.64 -5.57 27.26
C GLN A 209 6.57 -4.34 28.19
N ALA A 210 7.58 -4.17 29.03
CA ALA A 210 7.68 -2.99 29.91
C ALA A 210 7.93 -1.74 29.06
N PHE A 211 7.29 -0.62 29.40
CA PHE A 211 7.51 0.66 28.74
C PHE A 211 8.96 1.14 28.92
N ARG A 212 9.69 1.30 27.83
CA ARG A 212 11.10 1.72 27.84
C ARG A 212 11.25 3.13 27.29
N THR A 213 11.20 4.12 28.15
CA THR A 213 11.41 5.55 27.79
C THR A 213 12.80 5.84 27.26
N ARG A 214 13.81 5.03 27.60
CA ARG A 214 15.22 5.25 27.22
C ARG A 214 15.54 5.02 25.73
N GLU A 215 14.63 4.42 24.97
CA GLU A 215 14.81 4.15 23.54
C GLU A 215 14.06 5.17 22.66
N LEU A 216 13.33 6.13 23.27
CA LEU A 216 12.62 7.20 22.57
C LEU A 216 13.46 8.48 22.41
N ILE A 217 14.60 8.56 23.06
CA ILE A 217 15.59 9.65 23.00
C ILE A 217 16.82 9.19 22.22
#